data_cccb70a395a0ca06020aaf1dce71c015
#
_entry.id   cccb70a395a0ca06020aaf1dce71c015
#
_cell.length_a   1.000
_cell.length_b   1.000
_cell.length_c   1.000
_cell.angle_alpha   90.00
_cell.angle_beta   90.00
_cell.angle_gamma   90.00
#
_symmetry.space_group_name_H-M   'P 1'
#
loop_
_entity.id
_entity.type
_entity.pdbx_description
1 polymer ?
#
loop_
_entity_poly.entity_id
_entity_poly.type
_entity_poly.pdbx_seq_one_letter_code
_entity_poly.pdbx_strand_id
1 'polypeptide(L)' 'MNKALLEYKMKENGKSISDMCIMLGISRSAFYRKCNGKSEFTQSEIQKMVDFLNLDSPVGIFFAR' A
#
# COMPACT_ATOMS: atom_id res chain seq x y z
N MET A 1 2.25 -5.15 8.95
CA MET A 1 2.12 -3.83 8.26
C MET A 1 1.04 -3.00 8.94
N ASN A 2 1.17 -1.70 8.93
CA ASN A 2 0.18 -0.79 9.53
C ASN A 2 -0.90 -0.41 8.50
N LYS A 3 -1.96 -1.21 8.44
CA LYS A 3 -3.06 -1.04 7.50
C LYS A 3 -3.81 0.28 7.72
N ALA A 4 -4.00 0.69 8.97
CA ALA A 4 -4.71 1.93 9.30
C ALA A 4 -3.95 3.15 8.76
N LEU A 5 -2.64 3.16 8.89
CA LEU A 5 -1.81 4.24 8.37
C LEU A 5 -1.82 4.27 6.84
N LEU A 6 -1.82 3.09 6.20
CA LEU A 6 -1.95 3.00 4.74
C LEU A 6 -3.26 3.63 4.28
N GLU A 7 -4.37 3.25 4.92
CA GLU A 7 -5.68 3.80 4.58
C GLU A 7 -5.74 5.31 4.78
N TYR A 8 -5.15 5.81 5.86
CA TYR A 8 -5.06 7.25 6.12
C TYR A 8 -4.30 7.96 5.01
N LYS A 9 -3.16 7.44 4.60
CA LYS A 9 -2.35 8.03 3.53
C LYS A 9 -3.06 7.99 2.19
N MET A 10 -3.81 6.93 1.91
CA MET A 10 -4.63 6.85 0.70
C MET A 10 -5.66 7.96 0.69
N LYS A 11 -6.39 8.16 1.78
CA LYS A 11 -7.39 9.23 1.89
C LYS A 11 -6.76 10.61 1.77
N GLU A 12 -5.64 10.81 2.42
CA GLU A 12 -4.91 12.09 2.39
C GLU A 12 -4.51 12.46 0.95
N ASN A 13 -4.19 11.47 0.13
CA ASN A 13 -3.79 11.69 -1.26
C ASN A 13 -4.93 11.49 -2.26
N GLY A 14 -6.16 11.26 -1.80
CA GLY A 14 -7.32 11.06 -2.67
C GLY A 14 -7.25 9.81 -3.51
N LYS A 15 -6.64 8.74 -3.00
CA LYS A 15 -6.47 7.47 -3.72
C LYS A 15 -7.43 6.41 -3.18
N SER A 16 -8.15 5.74 -4.09
CA SER A 16 -9.02 4.63 -3.77
C SER A 16 -8.28 3.29 -3.84
N ILE A 17 -8.93 2.23 -3.35
CA ILE A 17 -8.41 0.86 -3.52
C ILE A 17 -8.22 0.54 -5.01
N SER A 18 -9.18 0.95 -5.85
CA SER A 18 -9.07 0.75 -7.31
C SER A 18 -7.83 1.43 -7.87
N ASP A 19 -7.56 2.68 -7.44
CA ASP A 19 -6.38 3.41 -7.88
C ASP A 19 -5.10 2.66 -7.52
N MET A 20 -5.05 2.13 -6.31
CA MET A 20 -3.88 1.36 -5.83
C MET A 20 -3.69 0.09 -6.66
N CYS A 21 -4.77 -0.64 -6.91
CA CYS A 21 -4.71 -1.89 -7.70
C CYS A 21 -4.25 -1.64 -9.13
N ILE A 22 -4.77 -0.59 -9.76
CA ILE A 22 -4.38 -0.22 -11.13
C ILE A 22 -2.89 0.16 -11.16
N MET A 23 -2.46 0.97 -10.22
CA MET A 23 -1.07 1.41 -10.14
C MET A 23 -0.11 0.23 -9.94
N LEU A 24 -0.50 -0.74 -9.10
CA LEU A 24 0.32 -1.90 -8.79
C LEU A 24 0.17 -3.03 -9.82
N GLY A 25 -0.86 -2.98 -10.66
CA GLY A 25 -1.13 -4.04 -11.63
C GLY A 25 -1.58 -5.35 -10.99
N ILE A 26 -2.32 -5.28 -9.89
CA ILE A 26 -2.81 -6.46 -9.16
C ILE A 26 -4.33 -6.40 -8.97
N SER A 27 -4.94 -7.56 -8.67
CA SER A 27 -6.36 -7.64 -8.38
C SER A 27 -6.66 -7.11 -6.98
N ARG A 28 -7.94 -6.78 -6.72
CA ARG A 28 -8.39 -6.39 -5.38
C ARG A 28 -8.14 -7.50 -4.36
N SER A 29 -8.39 -8.74 -4.74
CA SER A 29 -8.16 -9.90 -3.87
C SER A 29 -6.69 -9.99 -3.46
N ALA A 30 -5.77 -9.79 -4.41
CA ALA A 30 -4.35 -9.79 -4.13
C ALA A 30 -3.97 -8.63 -3.21
N PHE A 31 -4.53 -7.46 -3.45
CA PHE A 31 -4.27 -6.28 -2.62
C PHE A 31 -4.70 -6.54 -1.17
N TYR A 32 -5.92 -7.06 -0.97
CA TYR A 32 -6.41 -7.35 0.37
C TYR A 32 -5.59 -8.42 1.09
N ARG A 33 -5.18 -9.47 0.38
CA ARG A 33 -4.32 -10.50 0.98
C ARG A 33 -3.00 -9.90 1.47
N LYS A 34 -2.41 -9.00 0.68
CA LYS A 34 -1.16 -8.32 1.04
C LYS A 34 -1.37 -7.38 2.23
N CYS A 35 -2.47 -6.64 2.26
CA CYS A 35 -2.79 -5.76 3.37
C CYS A 35 -3.05 -6.53 4.66
N ASN A 36 -3.58 -7.73 4.57
CA ASN A 36 -3.90 -8.57 5.74
C ASN A 36 -2.75 -9.48 6.17
N GLY A 37 -1.59 -9.34 5.56
CA GLY A 37 -0.40 -10.10 5.95
C GLY A 37 -0.36 -11.53 5.43
N LYS A 38 -1.29 -11.93 4.56
CA LYS A 38 -1.31 -13.27 3.96
C LYS A 38 -0.31 -13.42 2.81
N SER A 39 0.06 -12.32 2.23
CA SER A 39 1.14 -12.21 1.24
C SER A 39 1.90 -10.93 1.54
N GLU A 40 3.12 -10.84 1.10
CA GLU A 40 3.92 -9.63 1.29
C GLU A 40 3.92 -8.79 0.03
N PHE A 41 3.98 -7.46 0.21
CA PHE A 41 4.26 -6.57 -0.92
C PHE A 41 5.71 -6.77 -1.34
N THR A 42 5.95 -6.82 -2.64
CA THR A 42 7.31 -6.87 -3.17
C THR A 42 7.99 -5.52 -2.95
N GLN A 43 9.31 -5.51 -3.01
CA GLN A 43 10.09 -4.28 -2.88
C GLN A 43 9.71 -3.26 -3.95
N SER A 44 9.49 -3.73 -5.18
CA SER A 44 9.03 -2.89 -6.29
C SER A 44 7.66 -2.29 -6.00
N GLU A 45 6.73 -3.07 -5.47
CA GLU A 45 5.38 -2.59 -5.11
C GLU A 45 5.46 -1.54 -4.00
N ILE A 46 6.28 -1.77 -2.98
CA ILE A 46 6.47 -0.83 -1.89
C ILE A 46 7.00 0.50 -2.41
N GLN A 47 7.98 0.46 -3.30
CA GLN A 47 8.54 1.68 -3.89
C GLN A 47 7.50 2.46 -4.70
N LYS A 48 6.68 1.75 -5.48
CA LYS A 48 5.59 2.38 -6.22
C LYS A 48 4.59 3.05 -5.29
N MET A 49 4.27 2.41 -4.17
CA MET A 49 3.33 2.96 -3.19
C MET A 49 3.92 4.18 -2.47
N VAL A 50 5.21 4.15 -2.14
CA VAL A 50 5.92 5.30 -1.56
C VAL A 50 5.80 6.51 -2.48
N ASP A 51 6.06 6.32 -3.76
CA ASP A 51 5.98 7.41 -4.75
C ASP A 51 4.55 7.87 -4.96
N PHE A 52 3.61 6.93 -5.09
CA PHE A 52 2.20 7.22 -5.39
C PHE A 52 1.49 7.94 -4.25
N LEU A 53 1.84 7.63 -3.03
CA LEU A 53 1.23 8.20 -1.82
C LEU A 53 2.08 9.31 -1.19
N ASN A 54 3.16 9.71 -1.83
CA ASN A 54 4.08 10.73 -1.33
C ASN A 54 4.55 10.45 0.09
N LEU A 55 4.94 9.20 0.36
CA LEU A 55 5.42 8.80 1.68
C LEU A 55 6.88 9.23 1.86
N ASP A 56 7.22 9.68 3.07
CA ASP A 56 8.61 10.01 3.39
C ASP A 56 9.47 8.74 3.48
N SER A 57 8.85 7.64 3.93
CA SER A 57 9.57 6.39 4.16
C SER A 57 8.57 5.23 4.18
N PRO A 58 8.96 4.03 3.73
CA PRO A 58 8.10 2.85 3.83
C PRO A 58 8.00 2.29 5.25
N VAL A 59 8.87 2.71 6.16
CA VAL A 59 9.02 2.08 7.48
C VAL A 59 7.74 2.11 8.32
N GLY A 60 7.06 3.25 8.36
CA GLY A 60 5.88 3.41 9.20
C GLY A 60 4.70 2.54 8.80
N ILE A 61 4.60 2.17 7.53
CA ILE A 61 3.49 1.36 7.01
C ILE A 61 3.90 -0.11 6.85
N PHE A 62 4.99 -0.35 6.13
CA PHE A 62 5.32 -1.70 5.65
C PHE A 62 6.19 -2.49 6.63
N PHE A 63 6.95 -1.83 7.45
CA PHE A 63 7.88 -2.46 8.39
C PHE A 63 7.52 -2.20 9.86
N ALA A 64 6.30 -1.71 10.12
CA ALA A 64 5.79 -1.54 11.48
C ALA A 64 5.54 -2.91 12.12
N ARG A 65 5.81 -3.01 13.41
CA ARG A 65 5.63 -4.23 14.19
C ARG A 65 4.42 -4.13 15.09
#